data_47da5fca9976753f88b4ac1636bd5fd9
#
_entry.id   47da5fca9976753f88b4ac1636bd5fd9
#
_cell.length_a   1.000
_cell.length_b   1.000
_cell.length_c   1.000
_cell.angle_alpha   90.00
_cell.angle_beta   90.00
_cell.angle_gamma   90.00
#
_symmetry.space_group_name_H-M   'P 1'
#
loop_
_entity.id
_entity.type
_entity.pdbx_description
1 polymer ?
#
loop_
_entity_poly.entity_id
_entity_poly.type
_entity_poly.pdbx_seq_one_letter_code
_entity_poly.pdbx_strand_id
1 'polypeptide(L)'
;MNCLIIDDERPSREELRFFIQNHSSITILEEFENSIQALKYLQNMEHVDLVFLDINMPNLNGMELAKIINRFKVKPQIIFVSAHREYAHDAFEVEAFDYLLKPYSTDRITRLLRKIENKIKNMGEQAKNPKEGKITLNNGEKIIVLKTDDITFIRANERRTEVFFKNEKFSANIKFSDMEEKINSERFFKSHRSYLVNLDKIKEIDLWFNNTFLLTMENTNEKVPVSRSFVQKFKEVMNI
;
A
#
# COMPACT_ATOMS: atom_id res chain seq x y z
N MET A 1 -15.81 -5.18 -6.60
CA MET A 1 -15.29 -3.96 -5.92
C MET A 1 -16.36 -2.91 -5.93
N ASN A 2 -16.60 -2.28 -4.79
CA ASN A 2 -17.65 -1.29 -4.65
C ASN A 2 -17.11 0.07 -4.18
N CYS A 3 -17.85 1.14 -4.48
CA CYS A 3 -17.47 2.48 -4.06
C CYS A 3 -18.66 3.34 -3.63
N LEU A 4 -18.34 4.41 -2.92
CA LEU A 4 -19.23 5.54 -2.67
C LEU A 4 -18.70 6.79 -3.38
N ILE A 5 -19.59 7.68 -3.77
CA ILE A 5 -19.30 9.03 -4.26
C ILE A 5 -19.87 10.03 -3.26
N ILE A 6 -19.01 10.90 -2.73
CA ILE A 6 -19.39 11.90 -1.74
C ILE A 6 -18.92 13.28 -2.21
N ASP A 7 -19.84 14.11 -2.65
CA ASP A 7 -19.58 15.43 -3.24
C ASP A 7 -20.90 16.23 -3.20
N ASP A 8 -20.90 17.45 -2.73
CA ASP A 8 -22.13 18.26 -2.64
C ASP A 8 -22.59 18.79 -4.00
N GLU A 9 -21.71 18.84 -4.99
CA GLU A 9 -22.01 19.28 -6.34
C GLU A 9 -22.57 18.13 -7.21
N ARG A 10 -23.85 18.20 -7.55
CA ARG A 10 -24.51 17.19 -8.42
C ARG A 10 -23.79 16.99 -9.76
N PRO A 11 -23.36 18.04 -10.50
CA PRO A 11 -22.66 17.84 -11.77
C PRO A 11 -21.35 17.05 -11.61
N SER A 12 -20.62 17.27 -10.53
CA SER A 12 -19.40 16.56 -10.20
C SER A 12 -19.65 15.06 -9.95
N ARG A 13 -20.71 14.72 -9.20
CA ARG A 13 -21.12 13.33 -9.00
C ARG A 13 -21.52 12.65 -10.32
N GLU A 14 -22.29 13.33 -11.17
CA GLU A 14 -22.72 12.81 -12.48
C GLU A 14 -21.54 12.55 -13.41
N GLU A 15 -20.56 13.45 -13.46
CA GLU A 15 -19.33 13.28 -14.24
C GLU A 15 -18.52 12.08 -13.75
N LEU A 16 -18.29 11.99 -12.44
CA LEU A 16 -17.52 10.88 -11.85
C LEU A 16 -18.23 9.54 -12.03
N ARG A 17 -19.56 9.49 -11.86
CA ARG A 17 -20.39 8.32 -12.13
C ARG A 17 -20.21 7.86 -13.57
N PHE A 18 -20.30 8.78 -14.53
CA PHE A 18 -20.12 8.49 -15.95
C PHE A 18 -18.77 7.81 -16.21
N PHE A 19 -17.68 8.35 -15.67
CA PHE A 19 -16.35 7.75 -15.85
C PHE A 19 -16.22 6.39 -15.18
N ILE A 20 -16.70 6.22 -13.97
CA ILE A 20 -16.64 4.94 -13.26
C ILE A 20 -17.40 3.87 -14.03
N GLN A 21 -18.63 4.15 -14.46
CA GLN A 21 -19.48 3.19 -15.17
C GLN A 21 -18.95 2.81 -16.55
N ASN A 22 -18.33 3.74 -17.28
CA ASN A 22 -17.88 3.50 -18.66
C ASN A 22 -16.42 3.03 -18.76
N HIS A 23 -15.60 3.20 -17.71
CA HIS A 23 -14.15 2.93 -17.77
C HIS A 23 -13.63 2.00 -16.67
N SER A 24 -14.51 1.39 -15.87
CA SER A 24 -14.12 0.45 -14.83
C SER A 24 -15.19 -0.61 -14.56
N SER A 25 -14.81 -1.63 -13.79
CA SER A 25 -15.72 -2.65 -13.24
C SER A 25 -16.19 -2.34 -11.81
N ILE A 26 -15.99 -1.09 -11.35
CA ILE A 26 -16.35 -0.65 -10.01
C ILE A 26 -17.86 -0.44 -9.92
N THR A 27 -18.50 -1.01 -8.91
CA THR A 27 -19.93 -0.84 -8.63
C THR A 27 -20.13 0.34 -7.69
N ILE A 28 -20.90 1.33 -8.09
CA ILE A 28 -21.30 2.44 -7.21
C ILE A 28 -22.45 1.93 -6.33
N LEU A 29 -22.23 1.90 -5.00
CA LEU A 29 -23.26 1.50 -4.04
C LEU A 29 -24.24 2.63 -3.78
N GLU A 30 -23.70 3.83 -3.52
CA GLU A 30 -24.51 4.99 -3.17
C GLU A 30 -23.76 6.29 -3.46
N GLU A 31 -24.49 7.39 -3.58
CA GLU A 31 -23.96 8.73 -3.74
C GLU A 31 -24.54 9.66 -2.69
N PHE A 32 -23.69 10.49 -2.11
CA PHE A 32 -24.06 11.42 -1.05
C PHE A 32 -23.66 12.84 -1.43
N GLU A 33 -24.59 13.77 -1.22
CA GLU A 33 -24.33 15.21 -1.27
C GLU A 33 -23.91 15.79 0.10
N ASN A 34 -23.77 14.94 1.11
CA ASN A 34 -23.58 15.34 2.49
C ASN A 34 -22.70 14.34 3.24
N SER A 35 -21.62 14.83 3.83
CA SER A 35 -20.66 14.02 4.59
C SER A 35 -21.26 13.31 5.78
N ILE A 36 -22.26 13.91 6.45
CA ILE A 36 -22.90 13.34 7.64
C ILE A 36 -23.75 12.13 7.28
N GLN A 37 -24.47 12.20 6.14
CA GLN A 37 -25.24 11.06 5.65
C GLN A 37 -24.30 9.93 5.19
N ALA A 38 -23.23 10.26 4.49
CA ALA A 38 -22.20 9.29 4.09
C ALA A 38 -21.55 8.62 5.30
N LEU A 39 -21.23 9.37 6.35
CA LEU A 39 -20.67 8.81 7.59
C LEU A 39 -21.63 7.83 8.26
N LYS A 40 -22.92 8.18 8.39
CA LYS A 40 -23.94 7.29 8.93
C LYS A 40 -24.08 6.00 8.11
N TYR A 41 -24.01 6.11 6.80
CA TYR A 41 -24.06 4.95 5.90
C TYR A 41 -22.84 4.06 6.12
N LEU A 42 -21.62 4.62 6.12
CA LEU A 42 -20.38 3.90 6.34
C LEU A 42 -20.31 3.19 7.69
N GLN A 43 -20.90 3.76 8.74
CA GLN A 43 -20.96 3.15 10.08
C GLN A 43 -21.86 1.91 10.14
N ASN A 44 -22.85 1.79 9.24
CA ASN A 44 -23.81 0.70 9.21
C ASN A 44 -23.49 -0.36 8.14
N MET A 45 -22.54 -0.10 7.27
CA MET A 45 -22.14 -1.04 6.19
C MET A 45 -21.01 -1.96 6.66
N GLU A 46 -21.12 -3.23 6.32
CA GLU A 46 -20.09 -4.21 6.65
C GLU A 46 -18.80 -3.99 5.83
N HIS A 47 -18.93 -3.56 4.58
CA HIS A 47 -17.78 -3.42 3.70
C HIS A 47 -18.01 -2.42 2.55
N VAL A 48 -17.13 -1.43 2.48
CA VAL A 48 -16.96 -0.52 1.35
C VAL A 48 -15.50 -0.52 0.97
N ASP A 49 -15.20 -0.76 -0.32
CA ASP A 49 -13.82 -0.85 -0.81
C ASP A 49 -13.18 0.53 -1.02
N LEU A 50 -13.97 1.49 -1.50
CA LEU A 50 -13.48 2.75 -2.03
C LEU A 50 -14.45 3.90 -1.77
N VAL A 51 -13.89 5.08 -1.46
CA VAL A 51 -14.64 6.32 -1.33
C VAL A 51 -14.00 7.39 -2.20
N PHE A 52 -14.74 7.92 -3.17
CA PHE A 52 -14.41 9.17 -3.85
C PHE A 52 -15.00 10.31 -3.04
N LEU A 53 -14.17 11.23 -2.60
CA LEU A 53 -14.51 12.20 -1.57
C LEU A 53 -14.11 13.62 -2.00
N ASP A 54 -15.08 14.51 -2.14
CA ASP A 54 -14.77 15.93 -2.23
C ASP A 54 -14.31 16.49 -0.88
N ILE A 55 -13.45 17.48 -0.93
CA ILE A 55 -12.92 18.13 0.28
C ILE A 55 -13.83 19.23 0.76
N ASN A 56 -14.31 20.06 -0.16
CA ASN A 56 -15.04 21.27 0.20
C ASN A 56 -16.54 21.02 0.29
N MET A 57 -16.97 20.41 1.37
CA MET A 57 -18.38 20.20 1.66
C MET A 57 -18.83 20.96 2.91
N PRO A 58 -20.10 21.40 2.99
CA PRO A 58 -20.61 22.10 4.15
C PRO A 58 -20.69 21.17 5.39
N ASN A 59 -20.61 21.79 6.57
CA ASN A 59 -20.71 21.19 7.91
C ASN A 59 -19.49 20.31 8.30
N LEU A 60 -19.27 19.21 7.66
CA LEU A 60 -18.14 18.30 7.86
C LEU A 60 -17.38 18.21 6.55
N ASN A 61 -16.19 18.81 6.46
CA ASN A 61 -15.39 18.77 5.24
C ASN A 61 -14.79 17.38 4.99
N GLY A 62 -14.37 17.14 3.74
CA GLY A 62 -13.86 15.83 3.33
C GLY A 62 -12.61 15.37 4.07
N MET A 63 -11.74 16.30 4.48
CA MET A 63 -10.54 15.97 5.26
C MET A 63 -10.89 15.48 6.66
N GLU A 64 -11.87 16.11 7.30
CA GLU A 64 -12.38 15.69 8.62
C GLU A 64 -13.07 14.34 8.53
N LEU A 65 -13.90 14.13 7.50
CA LEU A 65 -14.52 12.84 7.23
C LEU A 65 -13.47 11.74 7.00
N ALA A 66 -12.43 12.00 6.23
CA ALA A 66 -11.34 11.07 6.00
C ALA A 66 -10.60 10.68 7.29
N LYS A 67 -10.34 11.63 8.20
CA LYS A 67 -9.75 11.36 9.52
C LYS A 67 -10.64 10.45 10.38
N ILE A 68 -11.96 10.58 10.26
CA ILE A 68 -12.93 9.71 10.96
C ILE A 68 -12.91 8.30 10.34
N ILE A 69 -12.99 8.20 9.01
CA ILE A 69 -12.95 6.93 8.27
C ILE A 69 -11.67 6.14 8.57
N ASN A 70 -10.54 6.81 8.71
CA ASN A 70 -9.26 6.18 9.03
C ASN A 70 -9.20 5.51 10.41
N ARG A 71 -10.15 5.81 11.30
CA ARG A 71 -10.29 5.15 12.61
C ARG A 71 -11.15 3.89 12.57
N PHE A 72 -11.76 3.57 11.44
CA PHE A 72 -12.57 2.37 11.29
C PHE A 72 -11.68 1.12 11.31
N LYS A 73 -12.18 0.04 11.89
CA LYS A 73 -11.48 -1.26 11.92
C LYS A 73 -11.26 -1.81 10.50
N VAL A 74 -12.26 -1.65 9.64
CA VAL A 74 -12.17 -1.94 8.20
C VAL A 74 -12.42 -0.63 7.48
N LYS A 75 -11.38 -0.05 6.90
CA LYS A 75 -11.44 1.27 6.27
C LYS A 75 -11.41 1.15 4.75
N PRO A 76 -12.29 1.89 4.03
CA PRO A 76 -12.19 2.00 2.57
C PRO A 76 -10.93 2.75 2.16
N GLN A 77 -10.47 2.53 0.93
CA GLN A 77 -9.46 3.41 0.33
C GLN A 77 -10.11 4.75 -0.03
N ILE A 78 -9.46 5.84 0.32
CA ILE A 78 -9.97 7.19 0.06
C ILE A 78 -9.26 7.79 -1.16
N ILE A 79 -10.03 8.33 -2.09
CA ILE A 79 -9.57 9.13 -3.21
C ILE A 79 -10.20 10.50 -3.09
N PHE A 80 -9.39 11.51 -2.90
CA PHE A 80 -9.91 12.88 -2.94
C PHE A 80 -10.15 13.34 -4.38
N VAL A 81 -11.28 14.01 -4.59
CA VAL A 81 -11.67 14.62 -5.86
C VAL A 81 -11.99 16.08 -5.58
N SER A 82 -11.08 17.01 -5.85
CA SER A 82 -11.22 18.40 -5.41
C SER A 82 -10.72 19.41 -6.44
N ALA A 83 -11.26 20.62 -6.43
CA ALA A 83 -10.77 21.75 -7.22
C ALA A 83 -9.50 22.41 -6.65
N HIS A 84 -9.09 22.08 -5.46
CA HIS A 84 -8.04 22.76 -4.69
C HIS A 84 -6.75 21.95 -4.62
N ARG A 85 -5.64 22.51 -5.10
CA ARG A 85 -4.31 21.88 -5.08
C ARG A 85 -3.65 21.87 -3.71
N GLU A 86 -3.97 22.83 -2.88
CA GLU A 86 -3.38 23.06 -1.56
C GLU A 86 -3.57 21.89 -0.61
N TYR A 87 -4.69 21.16 -0.71
CA TYR A 87 -4.96 20.00 0.13
C TYR A 87 -4.26 18.71 -0.31
N ALA A 88 -3.55 18.73 -1.44
CA ALA A 88 -2.84 17.55 -1.90
C ALA A 88 -1.74 17.08 -0.93
N HIS A 89 -1.12 18.01 -0.19
CA HIS A 89 -0.17 17.66 0.86
C HIS A 89 -0.86 16.99 2.05
N ASP A 90 -1.97 17.57 2.50
CA ASP A 90 -2.71 17.08 3.67
C ASP A 90 -3.35 15.69 3.39
N ALA A 91 -3.62 15.39 2.12
CA ALA A 91 -4.11 14.07 1.71
C ALA A 91 -3.11 12.93 2.05
N PHE A 92 -1.80 13.22 2.08
CA PHE A 92 -0.79 12.24 2.54
C PHE A 92 -0.88 11.95 4.03
N GLU A 93 -1.23 12.95 4.85
CA GLU A 93 -1.37 12.78 6.30
C GLU A 93 -2.54 11.84 6.67
N VAL A 94 -3.56 11.80 5.83
CA VAL A 94 -4.71 10.91 6.00
C VAL A 94 -4.59 9.61 5.19
N GLU A 95 -3.39 9.27 4.71
CA GLU A 95 -3.11 8.05 3.96
C GLU A 95 -4.06 7.85 2.76
N ALA A 96 -4.44 8.93 2.06
CA ALA A 96 -5.28 8.80 0.88
C ALA A 96 -4.60 7.98 -0.22
N PHE A 97 -5.39 7.18 -0.93
CA PHE A 97 -4.91 6.35 -2.03
C PHE A 97 -4.40 7.18 -3.22
N ASP A 98 -5.13 8.23 -3.56
CA ASP A 98 -4.78 9.16 -4.64
C ASP A 98 -5.53 10.49 -4.48
N TYR A 99 -5.11 11.47 -5.29
CA TYR A 99 -5.72 12.80 -5.35
C TYR A 99 -6.05 13.14 -6.81
N LEU A 100 -7.31 13.41 -7.09
CA LEU A 100 -7.81 13.80 -8.40
C LEU A 100 -8.22 15.27 -8.39
N LEU A 101 -7.47 16.10 -9.11
CA LEU A 101 -7.76 17.53 -9.19
C LEU A 101 -8.79 17.82 -10.27
N LYS A 102 -9.86 18.53 -9.93
CA LYS A 102 -10.87 19.06 -10.85
C LYS A 102 -10.34 20.34 -11.55
N PRO A 103 -10.62 20.56 -12.86
CA PRO A 103 -11.16 19.58 -13.80
C PRO A 103 -10.12 18.54 -14.19
N TYR A 104 -10.51 17.30 -14.31
CA TYR A 104 -9.61 16.20 -14.68
C TYR A 104 -9.86 15.74 -16.13
N SER A 105 -8.79 15.34 -16.82
CA SER A 105 -8.91 14.78 -18.16
C SER A 105 -9.36 13.32 -18.12
N THR A 106 -10.01 12.87 -19.19
CA THR A 106 -10.38 11.46 -19.39
C THR A 106 -9.20 10.51 -19.17
N ASP A 107 -8.01 10.87 -19.65
CA ASP A 107 -6.80 10.07 -19.44
C ASP A 107 -6.37 9.98 -17.97
N ARG A 108 -6.55 11.05 -17.20
CA ARG A 108 -6.15 11.06 -15.77
C ARG A 108 -7.08 10.17 -14.95
N ILE A 109 -8.39 10.33 -15.12
CA ILE A 109 -9.38 9.51 -14.41
C ILE A 109 -9.29 8.03 -14.82
N THR A 110 -9.17 7.74 -16.11
CA THR A 110 -9.05 6.35 -16.60
C THR A 110 -7.79 5.66 -16.07
N ARG A 111 -6.65 6.37 -16.01
CA ARG A 111 -5.42 5.84 -15.39
C ARG A 111 -5.59 5.57 -13.89
N LEU A 112 -6.30 6.46 -13.20
CA LEU A 112 -6.61 6.28 -11.77
C LEU A 112 -7.49 5.04 -11.56
N LEU A 113 -8.59 4.89 -12.30
CA LEU A 113 -9.48 3.74 -12.21
C LEU A 113 -8.74 2.42 -12.47
N ARG A 114 -7.89 2.36 -13.49
CA ARG A 114 -7.03 1.18 -13.76
C ARG A 114 -6.03 0.90 -12.63
N LYS A 115 -5.43 1.94 -12.03
CA LYS A 115 -4.53 1.80 -10.88
C LYS A 115 -5.26 1.18 -9.69
N ILE A 116 -6.49 1.62 -9.43
CA ILE A 116 -7.36 1.10 -8.37
C ILE A 116 -7.66 -0.38 -8.62
N GLU A 117 -8.18 -0.71 -9.81
CA GLU A 117 -8.54 -2.09 -10.16
C GLU A 117 -7.34 -3.03 -10.07
N ASN A 118 -6.17 -2.61 -10.56
CA ASN A 118 -4.95 -3.42 -10.50
C ASN A 118 -4.49 -3.64 -9.06
N LYS A 119 -4.56 -2.62 -8.20
CA LYS A 119 -4.15 -2.77 -6.79
C LYS A 119 -5.09 -3.70 -6.04
N ILE A 120 -6.40 -3.58 -6.26
CA ILE A 120 -7.39 -4.41 -5.55
C ILE A 120 -7.47 -5.82 -6.16
N LYS A 121 -7.30 -5.99 -7.47
CA LYS A 121 -7.08 -7.32 -8.05
C LYS A 121 -5.86 -8.00 -7.41
N ASN A 122 -4.77 -7.27 -7.25
CA ASN A 122 -3.60 -7.80 -6.56
C ASN A 122 -3.87 -8.10 -5.07
N MET A 123 -4.72 -7.33 -4.38
CA MET A 123 -5.15 -7.63 -3.00
C MET A 123 -6.15 -8.80 -2.93
N GLY A 124 -7.06 -8.93 -3.90
CA GLY A 124 -8.01 -10.04 -4.00
C GLY A 124 -7.41 -11.33 -4.59
N GLU A 125 -6.41 -11.22 -5.45
CA GLU A 125 -5.68 -12.33 -6.03
C GLU A 125 -4.59 -12.88 -5.10
N GLN A 126 -4.15 -12.12 -4.08
CA GLN A 126 -3.32 -12.63 -2.99
C GLN A 126 -4.02 -13.74 -2.19
N ALA A 127 -5.34 -13.88 -2.33
CA ALA A 127 -6.07 -15.03 -1.76
C ALA A 127 -6.20 -16.25 -2.71
N LYS A 128 -5.89 -16.17 -4.01
CA LYS A 128 -6.21 -17.25 -4.97
C LYS A 128 -5.33 -17.43 -6.22
N ASN A 129 -4.12 -16.86 -6.36
CA ASN A 129 -3.35 -17.06 -7.59
C ASN A 129 -1.95 -17.68 -7.40
N PRO A 130 -1.57 -18.70 -8.17
CA PRO A 130 -0.26 -19.38 -8.09
C PRO A 130 0.91 -18.58 -8.70
N LYS A 131 0.78 -17.27 -8.94
CA LYS A 131 1.91 -16.34 -9.12
C LYS A 131 2.46 -15.81 -7.80
N GLU A 132 1.79 -16.10 -6.68
CA GLU A 132 2.32 -15.89 -5.35
C GLU A 132 3.63 -16.62 -5.19
N GLY A 133 4.63 -15.86 -4.81
CA GLY A 133 5.91 -16.41 -4.44
C GLY A 133 6.98 -16.38 -5.54
N LYS A 134 6.83 -15.66 -6.65
CA LYS A 134 7.92 -15.47 -7.60
C LYS A 134 8.18 -14.00 -7.92
N ILE A 135 9.43 -13.61 -7.87
CA ILE A 135 9.90 -12.30 -8.36
C ILE A 135 10.89 -12.48 -9.51
N THR A 136 10.85 -11.54 -10.43
CA THR A 136 11.81 -11.48 -11.53
C THR A 136 12.80 -10.36 -11.27
N LEU A 137 14.09 -10.69 -11.31
CA LEU A 137 15.22 -9.78 -11.06
C LEU A 137 16.13 -9.72 -12.28
N ASN A 138 16.65 -8.53 -12.57
CA ASN A 138 17.53 -8.27 -13.69
C ASN A 138 18.77 -7.52 -13.19
N ASN A 139 19.97 -7.93 -13.61
CA ASN A 139 21.23 -7.24 -13.33
C ASN A 139 21.88 -6.62 -14.58
N GLY A 140 21.20 -6.63 -15.72
CA GLY A 140 21.70 -6.17 -17.02
C GLY A 140 22.30 -7.28 -17.88
N GLU A 141 22.76 -8.38 -17.29
CA GLU A 141 23.37 -9.52 -18.00
C GLU A 141 22.41 -10.71 -18.08
N LYS A 142 21.67 -10.96 -17.01
CA LYS A 142 20.71 -12.05 -16.93
C LYS A 142 19.45 -11.66 -16.15
N ILE A 143 18.39 -12.35 -16.45
CA ILE A 143 17.12 -12.29 -15.71
C ILE A 143 16.96 -13.59 -14.94
N ILE A 144 16.71 -13.51 -13.64
CA ILE A 144 16.40 -14.66 -12.79
C ILE A 144 14.99 -14.56 -12.26
N VAL A 145 14.37 -15.73 -12.04
CA VAL A 145 13.06 -15.86 -11.41
C VAL A 145 13.25 -16.59 -10.09
N LEU A 146 12.94 -15.92 -8.97
CA LEU A 146 13.07 -16.47 -7.63
C LEU A 146 11.69 -16.69 -7.02
N LYS A 147 11.57 -17.74 -6.21
CA LYS A 147 10.42 -17.84 -5.28
C LYS A 147 10.69 -16.91 -4.10
N THR A 148 9.70 -16.15 -3.67
CA THR A 148 9.81 -15.26 -2.50
C THR A 148 10.12 -16.06 -1.23
N ASP A 149 9.59 -17.28 -1.10
CA ASP A 149 9.86 -18.20 0.01
C ASP A 149 11.33 -18.63 0.10
N ASP A 150 12.06 -18.60 -1.02
CA ASP A 150 13.49 -18.89 -1.07
C ASP A 150 14.36 -17.71 -0.64
N ILE A 151 13.79 -16.49 -0.59
CA ILE A 151 14.52 -15.28 -0.22
C ILE A 151 14.66 -15.22 1.30
N THR A 152 15.91 -15.07 1.74
CA THR A 152 16.27 -14.96 3.15
C THR A 152 16.18 -13.52 3.64
N PHE A 153 16.84 -12.60 2.95
CA PHE A 153 16.76 -11.16 3.20
C PHE A 153 17.23 -10.37 1.97
N ILE A 154 16.98 -9.08 2.00
CA ILE A 154 17.33 -8.13 0.95
C ILE A 154 18.07 -6.96 1.58
N ARG A 155 19.12 -6.50 0.90
CA ARG A 155 19.95 -5.40 1.36
C ARG A 155 20.13 -4.34 0.27
N ALA A 156 19.99 -3.07 0.66
CA ALA A 156 20.45 -1.97 -0.18
C ALA A 156 21.98 -1.94 -0.21
N ASN A 157 22.55 -1.89 -1.41
CA ASN A 157 23.99 -1.73 -1.61
C ASN A 157 24.24 -0.67 -2.68
N GLU A 158 24.62 0.54 -2.27
CA GLU A 158 24.83 1.72 -3.13
C GLU A 158 23.64 1.98 -4.05
N ARG A 159 23.79 1.72 -5.37
CA ARG A 159 22.76 1.93 -6.41
C ARG A 159 21.99 0.65 -6.79
N ARG A 160 22.31 -0.49 -6.16
CA ARG A 160 21.75 -1.80 -6.45
C ARG A 160 21.08 -2.39 -5.24
N THR A 161 20.28 -3.41 -5.46
CA THR A 161 19.66 -4.19 -4.39
C THR A 161 20.21 -5.61 -4.44
N GLU A 162 20.79 -6.05 -3.34
CA GLU A 162 21.27 -7.43 -3.17
C GLU A 162 20.16 -8.29 -2.57
N VAL A 163 19.87 -9.42 -3.20
CA VAL A 163 18.89 -10.41 -2.76
C VAL A 163 19.61 -11.68 -2.38
N PHE A 164 19.44 -12.10 -1.12
CA PHE A 164 20.04 -13.32 -0.56
C PHE A 164 19.00 -14.44 -0.55
N PHE A 165 19.34 -15.59 -1.13
CA PHE A 165 18.47 -16.75 -1.29
C PHE A 165 19.29 -18.03 -1.38
N LYS A 166 18.87 -19.11 -0.71
CA LYS A 166 19.50 -20.45 -0.83
C LYS A 166 21.04 -20.43 -0.83
N ASN A 167 21.72 -19.79 0.05
CA ASN A 167 23.19 -19.65 0.07
C ASN A 167 23.79 -18.86 -1.12
N GLU A 168 22.96 -18.26 -1.97
CA GLU A 168 23.39 -17.43 -3.10
C GLU A 168 23.04 -15.96 -2.86
N LYS A 169 23.71 -15.10 -3.65
CA LYS A 169 23.44 -13.68 -3.70
C LYS A 169 23.29 -13.21 -5.13
N PHE A 170 22.24 -12.43 -5.39
CA PHE A 170 22.02 -11.78 -6.68
C PHE A 170 21.93 -10.25 -6.52
N SER A 171 22.72 -9.53 -7.29
CA SER A 171 22.69 -8.06 -7.32
C SER A 171 21.79 -7.60 -8.47
N ALA A 172 20.64 -7.01 -8.13
CA ALA A 172 19.64 -6.56 -9.10
C ALA A 172 19.75 -5.05 -9.37
N ASN A 173 19.52 -4.66 -10.62
CA ASN A 173 19.43 -3.25 -11.03
C ASN A 173 18.04 -2.66 -10.71
N ILE A 174 17.71 -2.62 -9.43
CA ILE A 174 16.46 -2.07 -8.92
C ILE A 174 16.76 -1.30 -7.63
N LYS A 175 16.03 -0.21 -7.36
CA LYS A 175 16.15 0.51 -6.10
C LYS A 175 15.53 -0.32 -4.96
N PHE A 176 16.05 -0.15 -3.76
CA PHE A 176 15.55 -0.87 -2.59
C PHE A 176 14.08 -0.57 -2.28
N SER A 177 13.65 0.70 -2.43
CA SER A 177 12.24 1.10 -2.29
C SER A 177 11.30 0.34 -3.24
N ASP A 178 11.71 0.23 -4.51
CA ASP A 178 10.91 -0.42 -5.54
C ASP A 178 10.86 -1.95 -5.33
N MET A 179 11.93 -2.50 -4.72
CA MET A 179 11.98 -3.91 -4.31
C MET A 179 11.07 -4.16 -3.11
N GLU A 180 11.05 -3.26 -2.13
CA GLU A 180 10.17 -3.32 -0.96
C GLU A 180 8.70 -3.36 -1.40
N GLU A 181 8.30 -2.48 -2.33
CA GLU A 181 6.95 -2.48 -2.91
C GLU A 181 6.65 -3.76 -3.72
N LYS A 182 7.64 -4.27 -4.46
CA LYS A 182 7.47 -5.46 -5.30
C LYS A 182 7.28 -6.74 -4.48
N ILE A 183 7.88 -6.84 -3.31
CA ILE A 183 7.77 -8.01 -2.42
C ILE A 183 6.49 -7.96 -1.59
N ASN A 184 6.08 -6.80 -1.12
CA ASN A 184 4.87 -6.49 -0.33
C ASN A 184 4.13 -7.72 0.24
N SER A 185 4.77 -8.42 1.18
CA SER A 185 4.26 -9.63 1.81
C SER A 185 4.39 -9.51 3.32
N GLU A 186 3.38 -9.95 4.07
CA GLU A 186 3.40 -9.98 5.54
C GLU A 186 4.57 -10.78 6.13
N ARG A 187 5.17 -11.66 5.33
CA ARG A 187 6.36 -12.43 5.70
C ARG A 187 7.63 -11.60 5.72
N PHE A 188 7.64 -10.42 5.10
CA PHE A 188 8.80 -9.56 5.01
C PHE A 188 8.68 -8.35 5.93
N PHE A 189 9.71 -8.15 6.74
CA PHE A 189 9.79 -7.06 7.71
C PHE A 189 10.98 -6.15 7.40
N LYS A 190 10.75 -4.84 7.38
CA LYS A 190 11.82 -3.84 7.29
C LYS A 190 12.50 -3.71 8.64
N SER A 191 13.66 -4.34 8.81
CA SER A 191 14.43 -4.33 10.05
C SER A 191 15.37 -3.13 10.18
N HIS A 192 15.74 -2.52 9.05
CA HIS A 192 16.62 -1.36 8.95
C HIS A 192 16.29 -0.56 7.69
N ARG A 193 16.69 0.72 7.60
CA ARG A 193 16.53 1.53 6.38
C ARG A 193 17.05 0.87 5.11
N SER A 194 17.97 -0.08 5.24
CA SER A 194 18.64 -0.79 4.14
C SER A 194 18.42 -2.30 4.16
N TYR A 195 17.58 -2.83 5.04
CA TYR A 195 17.33 -4.28 5.14
C TYR A 195 15.84 -4.60 5.20
N LEU A 196 15.45 -5.60 4.41
CA LEU A 196 14.14 -6.23 4.42
C LEU A 196 14.35 -7.73 4.66
N VAL A 197 13.83 -8.29 5.75
CA VAL A 197 14.07 -9.68 6.19
C VAL A 197 12.82 -10.52 6.03
N ASN A 198 12.99 -11.76 5.62
CA ASN A 198 11.94 -12.76 5.66
C ASN A 198 11.84 -13.30 7.10
N LEU A 199 10.71 -13.07 7.75
CA LEU A 199 10.49 -13.47 9.15
C LEU A 199 10.57 -14.98 9.34
N ASP A 200 10.09 -15.76 8.36
CA ASP A 200 10.11 -17.23 8.38
C ASP A 200 11.53 -17.81 8.24
N LYS A 201 12.51 -16.97 7.90
CA LYS A 201 13.93 -17.33 7.71
C LYS A 201 14.85 -16.83 8.83
N ILE A 202 14.29 -16.33 9.91
CA ILE A 202 15.05 -15.95 11.11
C ILE A 202 15.34 -17.22 11.90
N LYS A 203 16.62 -17.50 12.10
CA LYS A 203 17.09 -18.66 12.90
C LYS A 203 17.27 -18.31 14.36
N GLU A 204 17.90 -17.16 14.65
CA GLU A 204 18.24 -16.71 15.99
C GLU A 204 18.11 -15.19 16.09
N ILE A 205 17.75 -14.69 17.26
CA ILE A 205 17.62 -13.26 17.58
C ILE A 205 18.55 -12.98 18.77
N ASP A 206 19.65 -12.31 18.49
CA ASP A 206 20.60 -11.90 19.52
C ASP A 206 20.25 -10.50 20.04
N LEU A 207 20.31 -10.30 21.36
CA LEU A 207 20.29 -8.96 21.94
C LEU A 207 21.61 -8.25 21.59
N TRP A 208 21.49 -7.03 21.07
CA TRP A 208 22.63 -6.22 20.64
C TRP A 208 22.70 -4.91 21.41
N PHE A 209 23.76 -4.13 21.18
CA PHE A 209 23.99 -2.86 21.87
C PHE A 209 22.74 -1.95 21.86
N ASN A 210 22.54 -1.22 22.97
CA ASN A 210 21.45 -0.25 23.13
C ASN A 210 20.04 -0.84 22.92
N ASN A 211 19.79 -2.05 23.39
CA ASN A 211 18.48 -2.74 23.28
C ASN A 211 17.99 -2.92 21.84
N THR A 212 18.91 -3.09 20.89
CA THR A 212 18.60 -3.48 19.52
C THR A 212 18.74 -4.99 19.35
N PHE A 213 18.43 -5.50 18.15
CA PHE A 213 18.60 -6.93 17.84
C PHE A 213 19.54 -7.12 16.65
N LEU A 214 20.18 -8.27 16.64
CA LEU A 214 20.96 -8.78 15.53
C LEU A 214 20.40 -10.14 15.13
N LEU A 215 19.95 -10.28 13.90
CA LEU A 215 19.30 -11.48 13.41
C LEU A 215 20.30 -12.39 12.72
N THR A 216 20.31 -13.65 13.10
CA THR A 216 20.96 -14.73 12.34
C THR A 216 19.92 -15.33 11.41
N MET A 217 20.20 -15.29 10.12
CA MET A 217 19.30 -15.75 9.09
C MET A 217 19.66 -17.17 8.63
N GLU A 218 18.67 -17.94 8.14
CA GLU A 218 18.94 -19.23 7.49
C GLU A 218 19.82 -19.07 6.26
N ASN A 219 20.62 -20.10 5.96
CA ASN A 219 21.35 -20.20 4.69
C ASN A 219 22.31 -19.02 4.41
N THR A 220 22.86 -18.40 5.45
CA THR A 220 23.86 -17.34 5.33
C THR A 220 24.63 -17.17 6.64
N ASN A 221 25.86 -16.71 6.53
CA ASN A 221 26.67 -16.30 7.68
C ASN A 221 26.53 -14.79 8.00
N GLU A 222 25.79 -14.06 7.19
CA GLU A 222 25.57 -12.64 7.40
C GLU A 222 24.54 -12.40 8.50
N LYS A 223 24.84 -11.45 9.38
CA LYS A 223 23.94 -11.00 10.42
C LYS A 223 23.20 -9.74 9.99
N VAL A 224 21.91 -9.65 10.28
CA VAL A 224 21.05 -8.54 9.87
C VAL A 224 20.61 -7.73 11.08
N PRO A 225 20.87 -6.41 11.11
CA PRO A 225 20.50 -5.57 12.24
C PRO A 225 19.02 -5.20 12.24
N VAL A 226 18.45 -5.07 13.44
CA VAL A 226 17.18 -4.37 13.67
C VAL A 226 17.50 -3.01 14.28
N SER A 227 17.28 -1.93 13.54
CA SER A 227 17.59 -0.60 14.03
C SER A 227 16.58 -0.11 15.06
N ARG A 228 16.96 0.84 15.91
CA ARG A 228 16.16 1.34 17.05
C ARG A 228 14.72 1.71 16.66
N SER A 229 14.55 2.36 15.52
CA SER A 229 13.23 2.77 15.00
C SER A 229 12.29 1.62 14.66
N PHE A 230 12.81 0.41 14.50
CA PHE A 230 12.04 -0.78 14.13
C PHE A 230 11.91 -1.80 15.27
N VAL A 231 12.59 -1.61 16.40
CA VAL A 231 12.63 -2.57 17.52
C VAL A 231 11.24 -2.84 18.09
N GLN A 232 10.45 -1.80 18.35
CA GLN A 232 9.13 -1.97 18.95
C GLN A 232 8.21 -2.78 18.01
N LYS A 233 8.13 -2.38 16.76
CA LYS A 233 7.32 -3.08 15.75
C LYS A 233 7.81 -4.52 15.52
N PHE A 234 9.14 -4.74 15.60
CA PHE A 234 9.71 -6.09 15.49
C PHE A 234 9.28 -6.99 16.65
N LYS A 235 9.29 -6.47 17.87
CA LYS A 235 8.80 -7.20 19.05
C LYS A 235 7.33 -7.59 18.93
N GLU A 236 6.50 -6.66 18.47
CA GLU A 236 5.07 -6.90 18.22
C GLU A 236 4.85 -8.02 17.21
N VAL A 237 5.58 -7.99 16.09
CA VAL A 237 5.45 -8.98 15.02
C VAL A 237 5.97 -10.36 15.44
N MET A 238 7.06 -10.40 16.22
CA MET A 238 7.68 -11.65 16.70
C MET A 238 7.09 -12.16 18.01
N ASN A 239 6.17 -11.42 18.65
CA ASN A 239 5.58 -11.70 19.97
C ASN A 239 6.63 -11.89 21.08
N ILE A 240 7.64 -11.01 21.16
CA ILE A 240 8.74 -11.03 22.15
C ILE A 240 8.87 -9.73 22.94
#